data_f27d72d0f13af2827e5b2e138f6e4394
#
_entry.id   f27d72d0f13af2827e5b2e138f6e4394
#
_cell.length_a   1.000
_cell.length_b   1.000
_cell.length_c   1.000
_cell.angle_alpha   90.00
_cell.angle_beta   90.00
_cell.angle_gamma   90.00
#
_symmetry.space_group_name_H-M   'P 1'
#
loop_
_entity.id
_entity.type
_entity.pdbx_description
1 polymer ?
#
loop_
_entity_poly.entity_id
_entity_poly.type
_entity_poly.pdbx_seq_one_letter_code
_entity_poly.pdbx_strand_id
1 'polypeptide(L)'
;MRNADVIVIGGGIVGCSAAMFLAESGLSVNLLERGEVSGEASGLNAGSIGGYGWGHSPRLQEHLTMGSLAIFRDMQLEKGVDIEFRQSGSLTAIHTSAQHGYAQEMVSTLRTEGRQIEILSPNEAKSYEPKLNKELIGYMFASQRGQADPVKATKAFSEVAKRNRADVFTSAPVTGLEQSGQGWIVRANDRVFNSDALLIATGAWTSDIGKMIGLNIPVQPVRGQMWATESLPPGVFHTISSMESATYWHRKPFVSEDSPPELTHDNDLRVTRHLYGRQRANGEVIFGGDRQLLGFNHEVEFAGIEVNKTHAGEVLPFLNHLPVKRTWSGLMPFSPDGLPIIGRVEQYDNLFLATGLGSSGFGRGPGSGMLIADLIVRGEGHPALQESDPSRLIDETRN
;
A
#
# COMPACT_ATOMS: atom_id res chain seq x y z
N MET A 1 0.36 -33.55 11.56
CA MET A 1 0.47 -32.10 11.33
C MET A 1 1.58 -31.89 10.32
N ARG A 2 1.36 -31.16 9.23
CA ARG A 2 2.45 -30.82 8.31
C ARG A 2 3.19 -29.62 8.92
N ASN A 3 4.47 -29.79 9.23
CA ASN A 3 5.33 -28.65 9.53
C ASN A 3 5.61 -27.94 8.21
N ALA A 4 5.43 -26.63 8.18
CA ALA A 4 5.88 -25.77 7.08
C ALA A 4 7.23 -25.17 7.45
N ASP A 5 8.03 -24.77 6.46
CA ASP A 5 9.24 -23.99 6.72
C ASP A 5 8.85 -22.59 7.24
N VAL A 6 7.80 -22.00 6.65
CA VAL A 6 7.33 -20.67 7.01
C VAL A 6 5.81 -20.62 7.14
N ILE A 7 5.33 -20.02 8.23
CA ILE A 7 3.94 -19.54 8.32
C ILE A 7 3.93 -18.04 8.02
N VAL A 8 3.04 -17.60 7.10
CA VAL A 8 2.75 -16.22 6.81
C VAL A 8 1.35 -15.88 7.33
N ILE A 9 1.24 -14.90 8.22
CA ILE A 9 -0.06 -14.42 8.71
C ILE A 9 -0.45 -13.14 7.98
N GLY A 10 -1.57 -13.19 7.25
CA GLY A 10 -2.16 -12.08 6.51
C GLY A 10 -2.16 -12.29 4.99
N GLY A 11 -3.35 -12.36 4.39
CA GLY A 11 -3.63 -12.53 2.95
C GLY A 11 -3.72 -11.21 2.19
N GLY A 12 -3.05 -10.15 2.66
CA GLY A 12 -2.85 -8.91 1.93
C GLY A 12 -1.74 -9.01 0.89
N ILE A 13 -1.51 -7.90 0.15
CA ILE A 13 -0.53 -7.84 -0.94
C ILE A 13 0.89 -8.23 -0.49
N VAL A 14 1.29 -7.84 0.73
CA VAL A 14 2.60 -8.16 1.30
C VAL A 14 2.72 -9.65 1.61
N GLY A 15 1.76 -10.20 2.36
CA GLY A 15 1.80 -11.61 2.73
C GLY A 15 1.67 -12.54 1.54
N CYS A 16 0.79 -12.23 0.58
CA CYS A 16 0.64 -13.02 -0.65
C CYS A 16 1.90 -12.98 -1.52
N SER A 17 2.54 -11.83 -1.68
CA SER A 17 3.79 -11.74 -2.44
C SER A 17 4.96 -12.40 -1.72
N ALA A 18 5.06 -12.25 -0.38
CA ALA A 18 6.06 -12.97 0.40
C ALA A 18 5.89 -14.48 0.27
N ALA A 19 4.66 -14.99 0.42
CA ALA A 19 4.36 -16.41 0.25
C ALA A 19 4.73 -16.93 -1.15
N MET A 20 4.50 -16.11 -2.20
CA MET A 20 4.92 -16.45 -3.56
C MET A 20 6.45 -16.60 -3.66
N PHE A 21 7.21 -15.60 -3.21
CA PHE A 21 8.68 -15.63 -3.32
C PHE A 21 9.32 -16.72 -2.45
N LEU A 22 8.78 -16.98 -1.26
CA LEU A 22 9.21 -18.06 -0.40
C LEU A 22 8.97 -19.43 -1.08
N ALA A 23 7.78 -19.64 -1.64
CA ALA A 23 7.44 -20.88 -2.33
C ALA A 23 8.26 -21.06 -3.63
N GLU A 24 8.50 -19.99 -4.40
CA GLU A 24 9.39 -20.01 -5.57
C GLU A 24 10.85 -20.35 -5.18
N SER A 25 11.26 -20.01 -3.96
CA SER A 25 12.57 -20.41 -3.41
C SER A 25 12.62 -21.86 -2.90
N GLY A 26 11.52 -22.62 -3.02
CA GLY A 26 11.42 -24.02 -2.67
C GLY A 26 10.99 -24.31 -1.22
N LEU A 27 10.67 -23.29 -0.43
CA LEU A 27 10.17 -23.47 0.93
C LEU A 27 8.70 -23.90 0.95
N SER A 28 8.33 -24.72 1.91
CA SER A 28 6.94 -25.02 2.22
C SER A 28 6.32 -23.87 3.02
N VAL A 29 5.21 -23.32 2.54
CA VAL A 29 4.59 -22.12 3.10
C VAL A 29 3.13 -22.36 3.44
N ASN A 30 2.73 -21.98 4.66
CA ASN A 30 1.33 -21.87 5.06
C ASN A 30 0.96 -20.39 5.18
N LEU A 31 0.09 -19.90 4.34
CA LEU A 31 -0.48 -18.55 4.46
C LEU A 31 -1.84 -18.63 5.15
N LEU A 32 -1.98 -17.91 6.27
CA LEU A 32 -3.20 -17.85 7.07
C LEU A 32 -3.85 -16.47 6.93
N GLU A 33 -5.09 -16.43 6.42
CA GLU A 33 -5.88 -15.21 6.27
C GLU A 33 -7.20 -15.35 7.06
N ARG A 34 -7.52 -14.35 7.90
CA ARG A 34 -8.74 -14.38 8.73
C ARG A 34 -10.04 -14.32 7.93
N GLY A 35 -10.02 -13.63 6.80
CA GLY A 35 -11.16 -13.48 5.89
C GLY A 35 -10.85 -14.04 4.52
N GLU A 36 -11.06 -13.21 3.50
CA GLU A 36 -10.71 -13.50 2.12
C GLU A 36 -9.39 -12.83 1.72
N VAL A 37 -8.64 -13.44 0.83
CA VAL A 37 -7.44 -12.83 0.23
C VAL A 37 -7.84 -11.50 -0.41
N SER A 38 -7.10 -10.44 -0.11
CA SER A 38 -7.34 -9.05 -0.52
C SER A 38 -8.59 -8.39 0.09
N GLY A 39 -9.20 -8.97 1.11
CA GLY A 39 -10.46 -8.45 1.70
C GLY A 39 -10.35 -7.08 2.37
N GLU A 40 -9.15 -6.65 2.73
CA GLU A 40 -8.88 -5.40 3.43
C GLU A 40 -8.15 -4.37 2.54
N ALA A 41 -7.33 -3.49 3.09
CA ALA A 41 -6.67 -2.38 2.40
C ALA A 41 -6.07 -2.74 1.04
N SER A 42 -5.57 -3.97 0.89
CA SER A 42 -4.98 -4.47 -0.36
C SER A 42 -5.97 -4.57 -1.51
N GLY A 43 -7.26 -4.77 -1.25
CA GLY A 43 -8.31 -4.80 -2.28
C GLY A 43 -9.14 -3.52 -2.35
N LEU A 44 -9.06 -2.65 -1.35
CA LEU A 44 -9.94 -1.49 -1.15
C LEU A 44 -9.33 -0.16 -1.62
N ASN A 45 -8.21 -0.18 -2.35
CA ASN A 45 -7.51 0.99 -2.86
C ASN A 45 -7.72 1.21 -4.37
N ALA A 46 -7.18 2.29 -4.93
CA ALA A 46 -7.33 2.60 -6.36
C ALA A 46 -6.38 1.82 -7.29
N GLY A 47 -5.39 1.09 -6.77
CA GLY A 47 -4.48 0.30 -7.60
C GLY A 47 -3.35 1.09 -8.25
N SER A 48 -2.95 2.23 -7.72
CA SER A 48 -1.80 3.00 -8.22
C SER A 48 -0.47 2.33 -7.86
N ILE A 49 0.47 2.29 -8.81
CA ILE A 49 1.77 1.64 -8.69
C ILE A 49 2.87 2.61 -9.11
N GLY A 50 4.04 2.50 -8.48
CA GLY A 50 5.22 3.29 -8.86
C GLY A 50 5.20 4.72 -8.30
N GLY A 51 4.46 4.98 -7.22
CA GLY A 51 4.42 6.28 -6.56
C GLY A 51 5.77 6.66 -5.95
N TYR A 52 6.19 7.90 -6.11
CA TYR A 52 7.45 8.42 -5.51
C TYR A 52 7.31 8.70 -4.00
N GLY A 53 6.25 8.26 -3.41
CA GLY A 53 5.88 8.22 -2.00
C GLY A 53 6.60 9.12 -1.00
N TRP A 54 5.99 9.15 0.10
CA TRP A 54 6.40 9.82 1.32
C TRP A 54 7.57 9.05 1.97
N GLY A 55 8.78 9.26 1.63
CA GLY A 55 9.86 8.52 2.26
C GLY A 55 11.12 9.37 2.30
N HIS A 56 11.71 9.48 3.46
CA HIS A 56 13.01 10.12 3.67
C HIS A 56 14.17 9.18 3.34
N SER A 57 13.86 7.97 2.87
CA SER A 57 14.84 6.94 2.58
C SER A 57 14.91 6.63 1.09
N PRO A 58 15.90 7.16 0.37
CA PRO A 58 16.03 6.92 -1.07
C PRO A 58 16.24 5.45 -1.44
N ARG A 59 17.04 4.69 -0.66
CA ARG A 59 17.38 3.30 -0.99
C ARG A 59 16.20 2.34 -0.84
N LEU A 60 15.55 2.37 0.31
CA LEU A 60 14.37 1.52 0.55
C LEU A 60 13.24 1.89 -0.40
N GLN A 61 13.01 3.19 -0.63
CA GLN A 61 11.99 3.67 -1.55
C GLN A 61 12.20 3.15 -2.96
N GLU A 62 13.41 3.13 -3.46
CA GLU A 62 13.74 2.61 -4.79
C GLU A 62 13.34 1.14 -4.90
N HIS A 63 13.80 0.30 -3.98
CA HIS A 63 13.48 -1.13 -3.97
C HIS A 63 11.99 -1.40 -3.83
N LEU A 64 11.31 -0.70 -2.92
CA LEU A 64 9.87 -0.91 -2.71
C LEU A 64 9.03 -0.38 -3.88
N THR A 65 9.38 0.76 -4.45
CA THR A 65 8.56 1.41 -5.47
C THR A 65 8.84 0.84 -6.87
N MET A 66 10.09 0.88 -7.29
CA MET A 66 10.45 0.44 -8.65
C MET A 66 10.54 -1.07 -8.75
N GLY A 67 10.99 -1.74 -7.69
CA GLY A 67 10.96 -3.19 -7.59
C GLY A 67 9.52 -3.72 -7.68
N SER A 68 8.58 -3.13 -6.96
CA SER A 68 7.17 -3.53 -7.05
C SER A 68 6.60 -3.28 -8.45
N LEU A 69 6.92 -2.17 -9.09
CA LEU A 69 6.47 -1.90 -10.47
C LEU A 69 6.96 -2.99 -11.43
N ALA A 70 8.22 -3.39 -11.31
CA ALA A 70 8.79 -4.49 -12.10
C ALA A 70 8.07 -5.83 -11.82
N ILE A 71 7.80 -6.14 -10.54
CA ILE A 71 7.10 -7.36 -10.13
C ILE A 71 5.66 -7.38 -10.68
N PHE A 72 4.91 -6.27 -10.62
CA PHE A 72 3.56 -6.21 -11.20
C PHE A 72 3.58 -6.42 -12.71
N ARG A 73 4.56 -5.83 -13.41
CA ARG A 73 4.73 -6.03 -14.85
C ARG A 73 5.03 -7.49 -15.17
N ASP A 74 5.95 -8.11 -14.42
CA ASP A 74 6.32 -9.52 -14.57
C ASP A 74 5.13 -10.45 -14.34
N MET A 75 4.31 -10.18 -13.34
CA MET A 75 3.09 -10.96 -13.07
C MET A 75 2.18 -11.04 -14.29
N GLN A 76 1.98 -9.94 -15.01
CA GLN A 76 1.12 -9.95 -16.19
C GLN A 76 1.83 -10.44 -17.45
N LEU A 77 3.06 -9.99 -17.71
CA LEU A 77 3.73 -10.25 -18.99
C LEU A 77 4.46 -11.59 -19.01
N GLU A 78 5.15 -11.96 -17.92
CA GLU A 78 5.98 -13.17 -17.87
C GLU A 78 5.21 -14.35 -17.23
N LYS A 79 4.52 -14.11 -16.12
CA LYS A 79 3.73 -15.16 -15.46
C LYS A 79 2.34 -15.36 -16.06
N GLY A 80 1.92 -14.49 -17.00
CA GLY A 80 0.67 -14.63 -17.77
C GLY A 80 -0.60 -14.49 -16.94
N VAL A 81 -0.55 -13.78 -15.81
CA VAL A 81 -1.73 -13.60 -14.95
C VAL A 81 -2.33 -12.21 -15.19
N ASP A 82 -3.58 -12.15 -15.64
CA ASP A 82 -4.28 -10.88 -15.87
C ASP A 82 -4.61 -10.19 -14.54
N ILE A 83 -3.86 -9.13 -14.26
CA ILE A 83 -4.06 -8.23 -13.10
C ILE A 83 -4.53 -6.84 -13.54
N GLU A 84 -4.92 -6.67 -14.80
CA GLU A 84 -5.24 -5.37 -15.42
C GLU A 84 -4.08 -4.36 -15.31
N PHE A 85 -2.85 -4.84 -15.36
CA PHE A 85 -1.69 -3.96 -15.26
C PHE A 85 -1.54 -3.08 -16.50
N ARG A 86 -1.39 -1.79 -16.26
CA ARG A 86 -1.08 -0.80 -17.29
C ARG A 86 -0.03 0.17 -16.77
N GLN A 87 1.03 0.37 -17.53
CA GLN A 87 2.04 1.39 -17.24
C GLN A 87 1.75 2.63 -18.09
N SER A 88 0.61 3.26 -17.81
CA SER A 88 0.14 4.44 -18.53
C SER A 88 0.73 5.78 -18.03
N GLY A 89 1.43 5.75 -16.91
CA GLY A 89 1.87 6.96 -16.23
C GLY A 89 0.82 7.53 -15.27
N SER A 90 1.15 8.67 -14.67
CA SER A 90 0.26 9.41 -13.77
C SER A 90 0.35 10.90 -13.99
N LEU A 91 -0.76 11.58 -13.75
CA LEU A 91 -0.87 13.04 -13.79
C LEU A 91 -1.23 13.56 -12.39
N THR A 92 -0.42 14.46 -11.86
CA THR A 92 -0.62 15.10 -10.56
C THR A 92 -0.97 16.57 -10.79
N ALA A 93 -2.20 16.97 -10.46
CA ALA A 93 -2.71 18.31 -10.67
C ALA A 93 -2.01 19.34 -9.78
N ILE A 94 -1.70 20.52 -10.34
CA ILE A 94 -1.05 21.65 -9.68
C ILE A 94 -2.01 22.83 -9.68
N HIS A 95 -2.50 23.21 -8.49
CA HIS A 95 -3.54 24.22 -8.33
C HIS A 95 -2.98 25.61 -8.03
N THR A 96 -1.82 25.72 -7.38
CA THR A 96 -1.27 27.00 -6.91
C THR A 96 0.19 27.19 -7.32
N SER A 97 0.65 28.47 -7.36
CA SER A 97 2.06 28.78 -7.63
C SER A 97 3.02 28.17 -6.60
N ALA A 98 2.59 28.04 -5.34
CA ALA A 98 3.39 27.37 -4.31
C ALA A 98 3.55 25.87 -4.60
N GLN A 99 2.47 25.21 -5.03
CA GLN A 99 2.53 23.80 -5.46
C GLN A 99 3.39 23.62 -6.72
N HIS A 100 3.34 24.60 -7.65
CA HIS A 100 4.17 24.58 -8.86
C HIS A 100 5.67 24.66 -8.51
N GLY A 101 6.07 25.59 -7.62
CA GLY A 101 7.44 25.67 -7.14
C GLY A 101 7.93 24.36 -6.49
N TYR A 102 7.09 23.79 -5.62
CA TYR A 102 7.39 22.50 -5.01
C TYR A 102 7.52 21.36 -6.05
N ALA A 103 6.64 21.34 -7.06
CA ALA A 103 6.71 20.36 -8.15
C ALA A 103 8.01 20.51 -8.96
N GLN A 104 8.48 21.73 -9.21
CA GLN A 104 9.74 21.98 -9.91
C GLN A 104 10.95 21.43 -9.15
N GLU A 105 11.01 21.64 -7.84
CA GLU A 105 12.06 21.08 -6.97
C GLU A 105 12.03 19.54 -6.98
N MET A 106 10.83 18.96 -6.83
CA MET A 106 10.64 17.51 -6.87
C MET A 106 11.07 16.92 -8.22
N VAL A 107 10.66 17.51 -9.33
CA VAL A 107 11.03 17.06 -10.68
C VAL A 107 12.53 17.15 -10.88
N SER A 108 13.16 18.25 -10.44
CA SER A 108 14.62 18.41 -10.53
C SER A 108 15.34 17.29 -9.78
N THR A 109 14.95 17.03 -8.53
CA THR A 109 15.57 15.97 -7.71
C THR A 109 15.37 14.58 -8.33
N LEU A 110 14.13 14.22 -8.68
CA LEU A 110 13.82 12.90 -9.21
C LEU A 110 14.47 12.63 -10.58
N ARG A 111 14.68 13.67 -11.40
CA ARG A 111 15.42 13.53 -12.65
C ARG A 111 16.89 13.17 -12.42
N THR A 112 17.52 13.69 -11.37
CA THR A 112 18.90 13.31 -11.02
C THR A 112 18.99 11.84 -10.59
N GLU A 113 17.90 11.27 -10.12
CA GLU A 113 17.76 9.84 -9.79
C GLU A 113 17.36 8.97 -11.00
N GLY A 114 17.33 9.54 -12.20
CA GLY A 114 16.98 8.82 -13.44
C GLY A 114 15.46 8.61 -13.64
N ARG A 115 14.60 9.33 -12.90
CA ARG A 115 13.15 9.22 -13.06
C ARG A 115 12.64 10.00 -14.27
N GLN A 116 11.72 9.40 -15.02
CA GLN A 116 11.05 10.02 -16.16
C GLN A 116 9.84 10.81 -15.68
N ILE A 117 10.06 12.06 -15.35
CA ILE A 117 9.07 12.95 -14.75
C ILE A 117 9.23 14.37 -15.29
N GLU A 118 8.13 15.06 -15.53
CA GLU A 118 8.11 16.42 -16.08
C GLU A 118 6.89 17.21 -15.64
N ILE A 119 6.97 18.54 -15.78
CA ILE A 119 5.82 19.40 -15.61
C ILE A 119 5.29 19.76 -16.99
N LEU A 120 3.99 19.55 -17.18
CA LEU A 120 3.26 19.85 -18.38
C LEU A 120 2.38 21.08 -18.15
N SER A 121 2.28 21.92 -19.17
CA SER A 121 1.19 22.92 -19.24
C SER A 121 -0.17 22.21 -19.30
N PRO A 122 -1.27 22.87 -18.97
CA PRO A 122 -2.60 22.28 -19.09
C PRO A 122 -2.94 21.78 -20.51
N ASN A 123 -2.48 22.48 -21.54
CA ASN A 123 -2.72 22.08 -22.92
C ASN A 123 -1.93 20.83 -23.31
N GLU A 124 -0.68 20.71 -22.89
CA GLU A 124 0.13 19.50 -23.08
C GLU A 124 -0.48 18.31 -22.33
N ALA A 125 -0.88 18.49 -21.07
CA ALA A 125 -1.50 17.45 -20.27
C ALA A 125 -2.81 16.91 -20.89
N LYS A 126 -3.59 17.77 -21.57
CA LYS A 126 -4.81 17.36 -22.28
C LYS A 126 -4.55 16.48 -23.49
N SER A 127 -3.34 16.46 -24.06
CA SER A 127 -3.00 15.52 -25.12
C SER A 127 -2.89 14.08 -24.60
N TYR A 128 -2.55 13.92 -23.31
CA TYR A 128 -2.51 12.64 -22.61
C TYR A 128 -3.88 12.28 -22.03
N GLU A 129 -4.57 13.26 -21.43
CA GLU A 129 -5.82 13.06 -20.69
C GLU A 129 -6.84 14.17 -21.07
N PRO A 130 -7.66 13.97 -22.13
CA PRO A 130 -8.47 15.03 -22.72
C PRO A 130 -9.49 15.67 -21.78
N LYS A 131 -9.89 14.97 -20.70
CA LYS A 131 -10.91 15.47 -19.76
C LYS A 131 -10.36 16.30 -18.60
N LEU A 132 -9.04 16.55 -18.57
CA LEU A 132 -8.41 17.38 -17.54
C LEU A 132 -8.89 18.84 -17.59
N ASN A 133 -8.90 19.46 -16.43
CA ASN A 133 -9.18 20.88 -16.31
C ASN A 133 -8.03 21.72 -16.87
N LYS A 134 -8.31 22.56 -17.87
CA LYS A 134 -7.32 23.44 -18.51
C LYS A 134 -7.04 24.74 -17.73
N GLU A 135 -7.86 25.04 -16.73
CA GLU A 135 -7.74 26.26 -15.92
C GLU A 135 -6.76 26.11 -14.74
N LEU A 136 -6.23 24.90 -14.49
CA LEU A 136 -5.20 24.68 -13.50
C LEU A 136 -3.85 25.23 -13.98
N ILE A 137 -2.90 25.40 -13.04
CA ILE A 137 -1.57 25.95 -13.36
C ILE A 137 -0.76 24.97 -14.21
N GLY A 138 -0.90 23.66 -13.98
CA GLY A 138 -0.19 22.63 -14.71
C GLY A 138 -0.41 21.25 -14.12
N TYR A 139 0.36 20.29 -14.64
CA TYR A 139 0.34 18.90 -14.21
C TYR A 139 1.75 18.33 -14.17
N MET A 140 2.07 17.60 -13.13
CA MET A 140 3.29 16.80 -13.12
C MET A 140 2.98 15.43 -13.71
N PHE A 141 3.67 15.07 -14.78
CA PHE A 141 3.55 13.78 -15.45
C PHE A 141 4.72 12.87 -15.09
N ALA A 142 4.42 11.65 -14.68
CA ALA A 142 5.40 10.62 -14.35
C ALA A 142 5.11 9.36 -15.18
N SER A 143 5.83 9.18 -16.28
CA SER A 143 5.54 8.14 -17.29
C SER A 143 5.80 6.72 -16.81
N GLN A 144 6.72 6.54 -15.85
CA GLN A 144 7.06 5.22 -15.31
C GLN A 144 6.03 4.65 -14.32
N ARG A 145 5.02 5.43 -13.93
CA ARG A 145 3.97 4.95 -13.01
C ARG A 145 2.97 4.05 -13.73
N GLY A 146 2.35 3.16 -12.95
CA GLY A 146 1.37 2.21 -13.46
C GLY A 146 0.15 2.10 -12.57
N GLN A 147 -0.72 1.18 -12.96
CA GLN A 147 -1.93 0.81 -12.24
C GLN A 147 -2.26 -0.65 -12.49
N ALA A 148 -2.93 -1.27 -11.53
CA ALA A 148 -3.48 -2.63 -11.65
C ALA A 148 -4.81 -2.73 -10.90
N ASP A 149 -5.59 -3.78 -11.14
CA ASP A 149 -6.73 -4.09 -10.28
C ASP A 149 -6.21 -4.66 -8.94
N PRO A 150 -6.48 -4.01 -7.79
CA PRO A 150 -5.87 -4.40 -6.53
C PRO A 150 -6.34 -5.77 -6.02
N VAL A 151 -7.59 -6.14 -6.29
CA VAL A 151 -8.13 -7.45 -5.92
C VAL A 151 -7.52 -8.55 -6.79
N LYS A 152 -7.53 -8.37 -8.11
CA LYS A 152 -6.93 -9.32 -9.05
C LYS A 152 -5.43 -9.51 -8.77
N ALA A 153 -4.70 -8.42 -8.57
CA ALA A 153 -3.27 -8.47 -8.32
C ALA A 153 -2.94 -9.21 -7.03
N THR A 154 -3.60 -8.89 -5.92
CA THR A 154 -3.34 -9.56 -4.64
C THR A 154 -3.68 -11.05 -4.72
N LYS A 155 -4.82 -11.41 -5.34
CA LYS A 155 -5.19 -12.81 -5.56
C LYS A 155 -4.21 -13.52 -6.48
N ALA A 156 -3.69 -12.83 -7.52
CA ALA A 156 -2.70 -13.41 -8.42
C ALA A 156 -1.43 -13.87 -7.70
N PHE A 157 -0.90 -13.07 -6.77
CA PHE A 157 0.24 -13.48 -5.94
C PHE A 157 -0.07 -14.74 -5.13
N SER A 158 -1.25 -14.81 -4.52
CA SER A 158 -1.71 -16.00 -3.79
C SER A 158 -1.82 -17.24 -4.70
N GLU A 159 -2.37 -17.08 -5.91
CA GLU A 159 -2.50 -18.19 -6.86
C GLU A 159 -1.15 -18.69 -7.39
N VAL A 160 -0.20 -17.78 -7.64
CA VAL A 160 1.17 -18.19 -8.02
C VAL A 160 1.86 -18.89 -6.85
N ALA A 161 1.67 -18.43 -5.61
CA ALA A 161 2.17 -19.13 -4.42
C ALA A 161 1.63 -20.58 -4.34
N LYS A 162 0.31 -20.78 -4.56
CA LYS A 162 -0.32 -22.11 -4.60
C LYS A 162 0.24 -23.01 -5.71
N ARG A 163 0.50 -22.45 -6.90
CA ARG A 163 1.15 -23.19 -8.01
C ARG A 163 2.54 -23.69 -7.61
N ASN A 164 3.22 -22.97 -6.75
CA ASN A 164 4.51 -23.33 -6.16
C ASN A 164 4.40 -24.07 -4.81
N ARG A 165 3.24 -24.70 -4.56
CA ARG A 165 2.95 -25.57 -3.41
C ARG A 165 2.82 -24.88 -2.06
N ALA A 166 2.54 -23.57 -2.00
CA ALA A 166 2.07 -22.93 -0.78
C ALA A 166 0.63 -23.36 -0.48
N ASP A 167 0.34 -23.64 0.78
CA ASP A 167 -1.03 -23.83 1.25
C ASP A 167 -1.61 -22.51 1.72
N VAL A 168 -2.77 -22.11 1.22
CA VAL A 168 -3.46 -20.86 1.56
C VAL A 168 -4.77 -21.18 2.26
N PHE A 169 -4.88 -20.73 3.50
CA PHE A 169 -6.04 -20.93 4.36
C PHE A 169 -6.77 -19.59 4.54
N THR A 170 -7.94 -19.47 3.93
CA THR A 170 -8.87 -18.35 4.19
C THR A 170 -9.83 -18.70 5.32
N SER A 171 -10.55 -17.70 5.85
CA SER A 171 -11.40 -17.86 7.04
C SER A 171 -10.67 -18.55 8.20
N ALA A 172 -9.37 -18.24 8.35
CA ALA A 172 -8.48 -18.83 9.35
C ALA A 172 -7.91 -17.74 10.29
N PRO A 173 -8.74 -17.11 11.12
CA PRO A 173 -8.27 -16.12 12.09
C PRO A 173 -7.29 -16.75 13.07
N VAL A 174 -6.11 -16.16 13.18
CA VAL A 174 -5.11 -16.57 14.19
C VAL A 174 -5.60 -16.12 15.56
N THR A 175 -5.62 -17.06 16.51
CA THR A 175 -6.11 -16.87 17.87
C THR A 175 -5.04 -17.09 18.94
N GLY A 176 -3.86 -17.57 18.54
CA GLY A 176 -2.75 -17.78 19.47
C GLY A 176 -1.44 -18.06 18.74
N LEU A 177 -0.37 -17.52 19.31
CA LEU A 177 1.00 -17.69 18.86
C LEU A 177 1.85 -18.15 20.04
N GLU A 178 2.73 -19.10 19.80
CA GLU A 178 3.65 -19.63 20.81
C GLU A 178 4.99 -20.00 20.16
N GLN A 179 6.07 -19.51 20.73
CA GLN A 179 7.41 -19.96 20.33
C GLN A 179 7.70 -21.33 20.98
N SER A 180 8.12 -22.30 20.20
CA SER A 180 8.45 -23.65 20.65
C SER A 180 9.84 -24.07 20.14
N GLY A 181 10.81 -24.02 20.99
CA GLY A 181 12.22 -24.14 20.59
C GLY A 181 12.61 -22.97 19.68
N GLN A 182 13.16 -23.26 18.53
CA GLN A 182 13.48 -22.25 17.50
C GLN A 182 12.34 -22.03 16.50
N GLY A 183 11.23 -22.75 16.62
CA GLY A 183 10.09 -22.67 15.71
C GLY A 183 8.85 -22.07 16.36
N TRP A 184 7.73 -22.14 15.63
CA TRP A 184 6.48 -21.48 15.98
C TRP A 184 5.29 -22.44 15.95
N ILE A 185 4.39 -22.28 16.91
CA ILE A 185 3.07 -22.90 16.94
C ILE A 185 2.03 -21.80 16.76
N VAL A 186 1.21 -21.93 15.72
CA VAL A 186 0.15 -20.96 15.37
C VAL A 186 -1.20 -21.67 15.48
N ARG A 187 -2.10 -21.11 16.27
CA ARG A 187 -3.48 -21.58 16.40
C ARG A 187 -4.40 -20.73 15.56
N ALA A 188 -5.17 -21.35 14.68
CA ALA A 188 -6.19 -20.66 13.87
C ALA A 188 -7.43 -21.55 13.79
N ASN A 189 -8.57 -21.04 14.23
CA ASN A 189 -9.77 -21.84 14.47
C ASN A 189 -9.45 -23.07 15.34
N ASP A 190 -9.92 -24.25 14.93
CA ASP A 190 -9.65 -25.55 15.60
C ASP A 190 -8.37 -26.23 15.10
N ARG A 191 -7.52 -25.51 14.35
CA ARG A 191 -6.29 -26.06 13.75
C ARG A 191 -5.06 -25.53 14.45
N VAL A 192 -4.02 -26.35 14.45
CA VAL A 192 -2.68 -26.01 14.92
C VAL A 192 -1.71 -26.18 13.77
N PHE A 193 -0.92 -25.18 13.52
CA PHE A 193 0.12 -25.13 12.50
C PHE A 193 1.48 -24.97 13.17
N ASN A 194 2.51 -25.64 12.62
CA ASN A 194 3.87 -25.51 13.10
C ASN A 194 4.77 -25.07 11.95
N SER A 195 5.79 -24.24 12.26
CA SER A 195 6.81 -23.84 11.31
C SER A 195 8.14 -23.54 11.97
N ASP A 196 9.19 -23.49 11.15
CA ASP A 196 10.52 -23.06 11.60
C ASP A 196 10.59 -21.52 11.68
N ALA A 197 9.86 -20.79 10.82
CA ALA A 197 9.81 -19.33 10.81
C ALA A 197 8.37 -18.80 10.76
N LEU A 198 8.18 -17.59 11.30
CA LEU A 198 6.90 -16.88 11.32
C LEU A 198 7.07 -15.49 10.71
N LEU A 199 6.26 -15.17 9.70
CA LEU A 199 6.13 -13.84 9.13
C LEU A 199 4.76 -13.25 9.48
N ILE A 200 4.75 -12.10 10.18
CA ILE A 200 3.55 -11.31 10.46
C ILE A 200 3.42 -10.21 9.40
N ALA A 201 2.40 -10.31 8.54
CA ALA A 201 2.09 -9.37 7.45
C ALA A 201 0.62 -8.92 7.51
N THR A 202 0.12 -8.65 8.72
CA THR A 202 -1.30 -8.44 9.04
C THR A 202 -1.77 -6.99 8.92
N GLY A 203 -0.98 -6.12 8.26
CA GLY A 203 -1.37 -4.74 7.99
C GLY A 203 -1.80 -3.99 9.27
N ALA A 204 -2.99 -3.42 9.26
CA ALA A 204 -3.52 -2.62 10.39
C ALA A 204 -3.70 -3.42 11.70
N TRP A 205 -3.77 -4.75 11.63
CA TRP A 205 -3.93 -5.65 12.79
C TRP A 205 -2.62 -6.16 13.37
N THR A 206 -1.48 -5.66 12.89
CA THR A 206 -0.16 -6.15 13.33
C THR A 206 0.07 -5.95 14.83
N SER A 207 -0.40 -4.84 15.39
CA SER A 207 -0.33 -4.58 16.84
C SER A 207 -1.08 -5.65 17.65
N ASP A 208 -2.26 -6.09 17.20
CA ASP A 208 -3.04 -7.08 17.92
C ASP A 208 -2.43 -8.48 17.85
N ILE A 209 -1.84 -8.83 16.72
CA ILE A 209 -1.09 -10.09 16.59
C ILE A 209 0.17 -10.06 17.45
N GLY A 210 0.91 -8.95 17.49
CA GLY A 210 2.08 -8.80 18.35
C GLY A 210 1.76 -8.99 19.84
N LYS A 211 0.63 -8.45 20.31
CA LYS A 211 0.19 -8.61 21.70
C LYS A 211 0.03 -10.06 22.14
N MET A 212 -0.28 -10.99 21.21
CA MET A 212 -0.41 -12.42 21.54
C MET A 212 0.88 -13.04 22.06
N ILE A 213 2.03 -12.43 21.75
CA ILE A 213 3.35 -12.84 22.20
C ILE A 213 4.03 -11.77 23.08
N GLY A 214 3.29 -10.81 23.60
CA GLY A 214 3.82 -9.73 24.44
C GLY A 214 4.66 -8.68 23.70
N LEU A 215 4.57 -8.62 22.35
CA LEU A 215 5.31 -7.69 21.53
C LEU A 215 4.45 -6.46 21.21
N ASN A 216 4.93 -5.28 21.59
CA ASN A 216 4.28 -4.02 21.24
C ASN A 216 4.78 -3.53 19.88
N ILE A 217 3.98 -3.73 18.83
CA ILE A 217 4.29 -3.25 17.48
C ILE A 217 3.45 -2.00 17.22
N PRO A 218 4.05 -0.81 17.09
CA PRO A 218 3.32 0.45 17.08
C PRO A 218 2.73 0.76 15.69
N VAL A 219 1.84 -0.10 15.20
CA VAL A 219 1.08 0.13 13.97
C VAL A 219 -0.32 0.57 14.33
N GLN A 220 -0.78 1.65 13.71
CA GLN A 220 -2.11 2.20 13.90
C GLN A 220 -2.95 2.11 12.63
N PRO A 221 -4.24 1.71 12.75
CA PRO A 221 -5.17 1.76 11.62
C PRO A 221 -5.57 3.19 11.30
N VAL A 222 -5.35 3.61 10.06
CA VAL A 222 -5.82 4.88 9.51
C VAL A 222 -6.86 4.59 8.45
N ARG A 223 -8.10 5.04 8.67
CA ARG A 223 -9.18 4.85 7.72
C ARG A 223 -8.98 5.74 6.50
N GLY A 224 -9.10 5.16 5.30
CA GLY A 224 -9.23 5.87 4.05
C GLY A 224 -10.57 5.57 3.41
N GLN A 225 -11.19 6.58 2.78
CA GLN A 225 -12.48 6.45 2.13
C GLN A 225 -12.35 6.59 0.62
N MET A 226 -13.18 5.85 -0.10
CA MET A 226 -13.22 5.80 -1.55
C MET A 226 -14.66 5.94 -2.04
N TRP A 227 -14.83 6.41 -3.27
CA TRP A 227 -16.09 6.46 -3.97
C TRP A 227 -15.94 6.07 -5.44
N ALA A 228 -17.04 5.70 -6.07
CA ALA A 228 -17.11 5.31 -7.48
C ALA A 228 -18.33 5.90 -8.18
N THR A 229 -18.19 6.13 -9.48
CA THR A 229 -19.30 6.43 -10.40
C THR A 229 -19.97 5.14 -10.87
N GLU A 230 -21.06 5.25 -11.63
CA GLU A 230 -21.49 4.20 -12.55
C GLU A 230 -20.40 3.90 -13.58
N SER A 231 -20.53 2.76 -14.28
CA SER A 231 -19.66 2.42 -15.40
C SER A 231 -19.81 3.45 -16.52
N LEU A 232 -18.70 3.99 -16.99
CA LEU A 232 -18.61 4.97 -18.06
C LEU A 232 -17.77 4.41 -19.21
N PRO A 233 -17.97 4.88 -20.44
CA PRO A 233 -17.04 4.64 -21.52
C PRO A 233 -15.60 5.05 -21.14
N PRO A 234 -14.56 4.43 -21.72
CA PRO A 234 -13.17 4.81 -21.46
C PRO A 234 -12.96 6.32 -21.65
N GLY A 235 -12.33 6.96 -20.68
CA GLY A 235 -12.17 8.41 -20.70
C GLY A 235 -11.26 8.98 -19.62
N VAL A 236 -10.68 8.12 -18.74
CA VAL A 236 -9.58 8.44 -17.84
C VAL A 236 -8.53 7.35 -17.98
N PHE A 237 -7.40 7.67 -18.59
CA PHE A 237 -6.40 6.71 -19.04
C PHE A 237 -5.23 6.57 -18.08
N HIS A 238 -4.97 7.60 -17.28
CA HIS A 238 -3.87 7.70 -16.33
C HIS A 238 -4.39 7.59 -14.89
N THR A 239 -3.48 7.33 -13.96
CA THR A 239 -3.79 7.61 -12.55
C THR A 239 -3.71 9.11 -12.32
N ILE A 240 -4.71 9.64 -11.63
CA ILE A 240 -4.85 11.07 -11.33
C ILE A 240 -4.64 11.31 -9.85
N SER A 241 -3.89 12.35 -9.50
CA SER A 241 -3.68 12.79 -8.12
C SER A 241 -3.57 14.31 -8.05
N SER A 242 -3.40 14.87 -6.84
CA SER A 242 -3.20 16.31 -6.64
C SER A 242 -1.90 16.59 -5.87
N MET A 243 -1.18 17.63 -6.27
CA MET A 243 0.02 18.13 -5.61
C MET A 243 -0.28 18.70 -4.21
N GLU A 244 -1.53 19.06 -3.96
CA GLU A 244 -1.95 19.55 -2.64
C GLU A 244 -1.64 18.56 -1.52
N SER A 245 -1.88 17.27 -1.77
CA SER A 245 -1.50 16.22 -0.82
C SER A 245 -0.01 16.21 -0.52
N ALA A 246 0.83 16.32 -1.57
CA ALA A 246 2.28 16.29 -1.43
C ALA A 246 2.79 17.46 -0.61
N THR A 247 2.33 18.67 -0.89
CA THR A 247 2.76 19.87 -0.14
C THR A 247 2.28 19.88 1.30
N TYR A 248 1.12 19.32 1.57
CA TYR A 248 0.61 19.18 2.93
C TYR A 248 1.49 18.26 3.77
N TRP A 249 1.82 17.07 3.24
CA TRP A 249 2.68 16.11 3.90
C TRP A 249 4.11 16.61 4.14
N HIS A 250 4.65 17.34 3.18
CA HIS A 250 5.99 17.92 3.31
C HIS A 250 6.11 18.94 4.45
N ARG A 251 5.04 19.67 4.75
CA ARG A 251 5.03 20.71 5.81
C ARG A 251 4.87 20.16 7.21
N LYS A 252 4.33 18.94 7.36
CA LYS A 252 4.18 18.31 8.67
C LYS A 252 5.19 17.16 8.76
N PRO A 253 6.16 17.23 9.68
CA PRO A 253 7.05 16.10 9.91
C PRO A 253 6.21 14.87 10.24
N PHE A 254 6.54 13.73 9.64
CA PHE A 254 5.91 12.44 9.94
C PHE A 254 6.09 11.99 11.38
N VAL A 255 7.11 12.53 12.02
CA VAL A 255 7.45 12.28 13.41
C VAL A 255 6.82 13.38 14.23
N SER A 256 5.61 13.20 14.71
CA SER A 256 5.15 13.83 15.95
C SER A 256 5.09 12.74 17.00
N GLU A 257 5.43 13.08 18.22
CA GLU A 257 5.36 12.18 19.37
C GLU A 257 3.95 11.59 19.59
N ASP A 258 2.95 12.09 18.86
CA ASP A 258 1.53 11.86 19.14
C ASP A 258 0.76 11.11 18.05
N SER A 259 1.36 10.52 17.00
CA SER A 259 0.60 9.72 16.02
C SER A 259 0.75 10.16 14.56
N PRO A 260 0.35 9.32 13.60
CA PRO A 260 0.24 9.70 12.20
C PRO A 260 -0.63 10.96 12.08
N PRO A 261 -0.23 11.93 11.25
CA PRO A 261 -0.90 13.22 11.21
C PRO A 261 -2.38 13.07 10.84
N GLU A 262 -3.24 13.74 11.58
CA GLU A 262 -4.64 13.92 11.19
C GLU A 262 -4.69 14.74 9.90
N LEU A 263 -5.05 14.10 8.82
CA LEU A 263 -4.99 14.71 7.49
C LEU A 263 -6.32 15.24 6.98
N THR A 264 -7.35 15.05 7.77
CA THR A 264 -8.72 15.36 7.36
C THR A 264 -9.32 16.55 8.07
N HIS A 265 -8.61 17.13 9.03
CA HIS A 265 -9.09 18.26 9.79
C HIS A 265 -8.06 19.40 9.78
N ASP A 266 -8.55 20.62 9.53
CA ASP A 266 -7.89 21.87 9.86
C ASP A 266 -8.74 22.53 10.95
N ASN A 267 -8.27 22.48 12.19
CA ASN A 267 -9.05 22.77 13.40
C ASN A 267 -10.34 21.90 13.44
N ASP A 268 -11.50 22.52 13.59
CA ASP A 268 -12.80 21.84 13.60
C ASP A 268 -13.37 21.59 12.19
N LEU A 269 -12.69 22.10 11.15
CA LEU A 269 -13.11 21.92 9.77
C LEU A 269 -12.54 20.65 9.19
N ARG A 270 -13.41 19.77 8.72
CA ARG A 270 -13.02 18.60 7.98
C ARG A 270 -12.56 18.98 6.58
N VAL A 271 -11.30 18.68 6.26
CA VAL A 271 -10.70 18.95 4.96
C VAL A 271 -10.09 17.67 4.40
N THR A 272 -10.68 17.15 3.34
CA THR A 272 -10.16 16.00 2.62
C THR A 272 -9.66 16.45 1.24
N ARG A 273 -8.44 16.95 1.21
CA ARG A 273 -7.81 17.45 -0.02
C ARG A 273 -6.81 16.46 -0.61
N HIS A 274 -6.72 15.25 -0.06
CA HIS A 274 -5.91 14.19 -0.61
C HIS A 274 -6.66 13.50 -1.74
N LEU A 275 -6.13 13.51 -2.95
CA LEU A 275 -6.80 12.99 -4.14
C LEU A 275 -5.93 11.96 -4.84
N TYR A 276 -6.47 10.79 -5.11
CA TYR A 276 -5.93 9.82 -6.04
C TYR A 276 -7.04 8.94 -6.60
N GLY A 277 -6.93 8.57 -7.87
CA GLY A 277 -7.93 7.74 -8.51
C GLY A 277 -7.59 7.39 -9.94
N ARG A 278 -8.49 6.66 -10.57
CA ARG A 278 -8.37 6.17 -11.95
C ARG A 278 -9.71 5.70 -12.49
N GLN A 279 -9.76 5.36 -13.77
CA GLN A 279 -10.84 4.54 -14.33
C GLN A 279 -10.43 3.07 -14.37
N ARG A 280 -11.30 2.21 -13.86
CA ARG A 280 -11.13 0.75 -13.89
C ARG A 280 -11.52 0.18 -15.25
N ALA A 281 -11.12 -1.07 -15.54
CA ALA A 281 -11.49 -1.75 -16.79
C ALA A 281 -13.01 -1.98 -16.93
N ASN A 282 -13.73 -2.09 -15.80
CA ASN A 282 -15.19 -2.17 -15.80
C ASN A 282 -15.90 -0.83 -16.09
N GLY A 283 -15.14 0.25 -16.31
CA GLY A 283 -15.65 1.58 -16.61
C GLY A 283 -15.90 2.48 -15.40
N GLU A 284 -15.91 1.97 -14.16
CA GLU A 284 -16.05 2.81 -12.97
C GLU A 284 -14.87 3.78 -12.86
N VAL A 285 -15.17 5.07 -12.65
CA VAL A 285 -14.16 6.05 -12.20
C VAL A 285 -14.17 6.06 -10.69
N ILE A 286 -13.02 5.76 -10.08
CA ILE A 286 -12.87 5.65 -8.64
C ILE A 286 -11.88 6.68 -8.12
N PHE A 287 -12.24 7.34 -7.02
CA PHE A 287 -11.40 8.30 -6.32
C PHE A 287 -11.48 8.10 -4.82
N GLY A 288 -10.45 8.58 -4.14
CA GLY A 288 -10.39 8.61 -2.69
C GLY A 288 -9.30 9.52 -2.20
N GLY A 289 -9.08 9.46 -0.89
CA GLY A 289 -8.01 10.17 -0.27
C GLY A 289 -8.30 10.68 1.14
N ASP A 290 -9.45 10.37 1.69
CA ASP A 290 -9.71 10.68 3.10
C ASP A 290 -8.79 9.86 4.01
N ARG A 291 -8.40 10.42 5.16
CA ARG A 291 -7.56 9.77 6.16
C ARG A 291 -7.93 10.21 7.55
N GLN A 292 -8.29 9.25 8.38
CA GLN A 292 -8.77 9.52 9.73
C GLN A 292 -8.27 8.47 10.72
N LEU A 293 -7.87 8.92 11.90
CA LEU A 293 -7.54 8.10 13.05
C LEU A 293 -8.82 7.75 13.83
N LEU A 294 -9.48 6.68 13.44
CA LEU A 294 -10.73 6.21 14.06
C LEU A 294 -10.66 4.74 14.50
N GLY A 295 -9.45 4.25 14.76
CA GLY A 295 -9.25 2.84 15.08
C GLY A 295 -9.73 1.94 13.95
N PHE A 296 -10.40 0.84 14.30
CA PHE A 296 -10.93 -0.15 13.36
C PHE A 296 -12.31 0.19 12.81
N ASN A 297 -12.69 1.47 12.78
CA ASN A 297 -13.98 1.91 12.23
C ASN A 297 -13.96 1.90 10.69
N HIS A 298 -14.88 1.15 10.08
CA HIS A 298 -15.09 1.06 8.62
C HIS A 298 -16.26 1.90 8.10
N GLU A 299 -16.95 2.64 8.96
CA GLU A 299 -18.10 3.45 8.55
C GLU A 299 -17.65 4.59 7.62
N VAL A 300 -18.37 4.75 6.52
CA VAL A 300 -18.11 5.81 5.57
C VAL A 300 -18.79 7.09 6.02
N GLU A 301 -18.07 8.20 5.95
CA GLU A 301 -18.56 9.51 6.30
C GLU A 301 -18.76 10.37 5.05
N PHE A 302 -20.00 10.68 4.74
CA PHE A 302 -20.38 11.35 3.51
C PHE A 302 -19.74 12.73 3.34
N ALA A 303 -19.53 13.48 4.43
CA ALA A 303 -18.87 14.78 4.35
C ALA A 303 -17.46 14.70 3.71
N GLY A 304 -16.67 13.69 4.08
CA GLY A 304 -15.37 13.45 3.46
C GLY A 304 -15.47 13.03 1.98
N ILE A 305 -16.48 12.21 1.64
CA ILE A 305 -16.74 11.83 0.25
C ILE A 305 -17.09 13.04 -0.60
N GLU A 306 -17.96 13.95 -0.12
CA GLU A 306 -18.36 15.17 -0.86
C GLU A 306 -17.18 16.12 -1.09
N VAL A 307 -16.32 16.33 -0.09
CA VAL A 307 -15.08 17.12 -0.23
C VAL A 307 -14.15 16.49 -1.26
N ASN A 308 -13.94 15.16 -1.21
CA ASN A 308 -13.09 14.47 -2.16
C ASN A 308 -13.67 14.50 -3.59
N LYS A 309 -14.98 14.33 -3.74
CA LYS A 309 -15.68 14.44 -5.02
C LYS A 309 -15.52 15.83 -5.63
N THR A 310 -15.70 16.88 -4.83
CA THR A 310 -15.49 18.27 -5.25
C THR A 310 -14.06 18.45 -5.75
N HIS A 311 -13.08 17.99 -5.00
CA HIS A 311 -11.67 18.06 -5.40
C HIS A 311 -11.39 17.27 -6.69
N ALA A 312 -11.98 16.10 -6.86
CA ALA A 312 -11.87 15.34 -8.11
C ALA A 312 -12.48 16.09 -9.29
N GLY A 313 -13.61 16.78 -9.07
CA GLY A 313 -14.27 17.64 -10.06
C GLY A 313 -13.49 18.89 -10.45
N GLU A 314 -12.66 19.44 -9.55
CA GLU A 314 -11.70 20.49 -9.89
C GLU A 314 -10.66 20.03 -10.91
N VAL A 315 -10.23 18.76 -10.83
CA VAL A 315 -9.24 18.18 -11.74
C VAL A 315 -9.86 17.61 -13.01
N LEU A 316 -11.01 16.97 -12.88
CA LEU A 316 -11.79 16.34 -13.95
C LEU A 316 -13.22 16.89 -13.94
N PRO A 317 -13.51 18.03 -14.56
CA PRO A 317 -14.79 18.77 -14.43
C PRO A 317 -16.04 17.95 -14.76
N PHE A 318 -15.93 16.94 -15.62
CA PHE A 318 -17.07 16.09 -15.97
C PHE A 318 -17.62 15.29 -14.78
N LEU A 319 -16.81 15.07 -13.73
CA LEU A 319 -17.23 14.36 -12.51
C LEU A 319 -18.24 15.14 -11.68
N ASN A 320 -18.30 16.49 -11.82
CA ASN A 320 -19.25 17.33 -11.09
C ASN A 320 -20.71 16.96 -11.37
N HIS A 321 -20.99 16.43 -12.54
CA HIS A 321 -22.34 16.09 -13.00
C HIS A 321 -22.71 14.63 -12.75
N LEU A 322 -21.80 13.83 -12.20
CA LEU A 322 -22.02 12.41 -11.98
C LEU A 322 -22.37 12.12 -10.51
N PRO A 323 -23.35 11.27 -10.25
CA PRO A 323 -23.64 10.83 -8.89
C PRO A 323 -22.56 9.87 -8.37
N VAL A 324 -22.37 9.88 -7.05
CA VAL A 324 -21.64 8.82 -6.35
C VAL A 324 -22.52 7.57 -6.31
N LYS A 325 -22.05 6.47 -6.91
CA LYS A 325 -22.79 5.21 -6.99
C LYS A 325 -22.57 4.32 -5.78
N ARG A 326 -21.34 4.25 -5.32
CA ARG A 326 -20.94 3.48 -4.15
C ARG A 326 -19.77 4.10 -3.43
N THR A 327 -19.69 3.80 -2.14
CA THR A 327 -18.61 4.22 -1.26
C THR A 327 -18.11 3.03 -0.45
N TRP A 328 -16.87 3.08 -0.03
CA TRP A 328 -16.27 2.09 0.88
C TRP A 328 -15.10 2.72 1.63
N SER A 329 -14.60 2.01 2.61
CA SER A 329 -13.41 2.40 3.35
C SER A 329 -12.44 1.23 3.52
N GLY A 330 -11.19 1.55 3.81
CA GLY A 330 -10.16 0.58 4.15
C GLY A 330 -9.23 1.12 5.23
N LEU A 331 -8.56 0.24 5.95
CA LEU A 331 -7.68 0.59 7.06
C LEU A 331 -6.22 0.45 6.65
N MET A 332 -5.52 1.56 6.57
CA MET A 332 -4.10 1.62 6.21
C MET A 332 -3.23 1.41 7.47
N PRO A 333 -2.16 0.59 7.40
CA PRO A 333 -1.23 0.39 8.51
C PRO A 333 -0.20 1.52 8.58
N PHE A 334 -0.35 2.44 9.51
CA PHE A 334 0.63 3.50 9.73
C PHE A 334 1.57 3.18 10.89
N SER A 335 2.85 3.39 10.69
CA SER A 335 3.88 3.42 11.72
C SER A 335 4.07 4.84 12.25
N PRO A 336 4.59 5.04 13.47
CA PRO A 336 4.76 6.39 14.05
C PRO A 336 5.69 7.30 13.25
N ASP A 337 6.72 6.73 12.64
CA ASP A 337 7.71 7.45 11.85
C ASP A 337 7.40 7.51 10.34
N GLY A 338 6.28 6.91 9.92
CA GLY A 338 5.87 6.84 8.51
C GLY A 338 6.71 5.90 7.64
N LEU A 339 7.72 5.21 8.21
CA LEU A 339 8.53 4.23 7.49
C LEU A 339 7.95 2.82 7.64
N PRO A 340 8.09 1.93 6.66
CA PRO A 340 7.71 0.53 6.80
C PRO A 340 8.45 -0.16 7.94
N ILE A 341 7.86 -1.21 8.49
CA ILE A 341 8.48 -2.11 9.46
C ILE A 341 8.71 -3.44 8.76
N ILE A 342 9.93 -3.68 8.29
CA ILE A 342 10.28 -4.87 7.51
C ILE A 342 11.62 -5.38 8.01
N GLY A 343 11.65 -6.58 8.57
CA GLY A 343 12.88 -7.17 9.11
C GLY A 343 12.63 -8.29 10.10
N ARG A 344 13.71 -8.73 10.74
CA ARG A 344 13.72 -9.71 11.83
C ARG A 344 13.40 -9.02 13.16
N VAL A 345 12.69 -9.71 14.03
CA VAL A 345 12.46 -9.31 15.43
C VAL A 345 13.46 -10.03 16.31
N GLU A 346 14.46 -9.33 16.82
CA GLU A 346 15.60 -9.92 17.54
C GLU A 346 15.21 -10.61 18.86
N GLN A 347 14.08 -10.24 19.46
CA GLN A 347 13.60 -10.82 20.73
C GLN A 347 13.08 -12.26 20.58
N TYR A 348 12.85 -12.73 19.36
CA TYR A 348 12.29 -14.05 19.05
C TYR A 348 13.08 -14.73 17.94
N ASP A 349 13.32 -16.04 18.10
CA ASP A 349 13.94 -16.82 17.03
C ASP A 349 13.00 -16.90 15.82
N ASN A 350 13.54 -16.60 14.64
CA ASN A 350 12.86 -16.72 13.35
C ASN A 350 11.49 -16.03 13.26
N LEU A 351 11.34 -14.88 13.96
CA LEU A 351 10.19 -13.99 13.81
C LEU A 351 10.52 -12.85 12.86
N PHE A 352 9.61 -12.60 11.90
CA PHE A 352 9.76 -11.56 10.90
C PHE A 352 8.50 -10.70 10.81
N LEU A 353 8.67 -9.42 10.49
CA LEU A 353 7.59 -8.46 10.23
C LEU A 353 7.69 -7.91 8.82
N ALA A 354 6.54 -7.66 8.20
CA ALA A 354 6.43 -6.87 6.96
C ALA A 354 5.10 -6.10 6.97
N THR A 355 5.13 -4.87 7.49
CA THR A 355 3.96 -4.04 7.77
C THR A 355 4.29 -2.55 7.74
N GLY A 356 3.37 -1.68 8.15
CA GLY A 356 3.63 -0.25 8.32
C GLY A 356 3.77 0.54 7.02
N LEU A 357 3.26 0.02 5.89
CA LEU A 357 3.43 0.64 4.56
C LEU A 357 2.54 1.88 4.32
N GLY A 358 1.73 2.27 5.29
CA GLY A 358 0.86 3.43 5.22
C GLY A 358 -0.06 3.40 4.00
N SER A 359 -0.20 4.55 3.35
CA SER A 359 -1.06 4.70 2.17
C SER A 359 -0.47 4.17 0.86
N SER A 360 0.77 3.72 0.86
CA SER A 360 1.46 3.22 -0.34
C SER A 360 1.57 1.70 -0.38
N GLY A 361 0.86 1.01 0.51
CA GLY A 361 0.98 -0.43 0.74
C GLY A 361 0.76 -1.29 -0.49
N PHE A 362 -0.21 -0.97 -1.34
CA PHE A 362 -0.44 -1.72 -2.57
C PHE A 362 0.76 -1.61 -3.53
N GLY A 363 1.16 -0.37 -3.84
CA GLY A 363 2.24 -0.12 -4.81
C GLY A 363 3.65 -0.49 -4.35
N ARG A 364 3.84 -0.79 -3.05
CA ARG A 364 5.12 -1.18 -2.43
C ARG A 364 5.13 -2.59 -1.86
N GLY A 365 3.96 -3.19 -1.75
CA GLY A 365 3.78 -4.50 -1.12
C GLY A 365 4.58 -5.63 -1.76
N PRO A 366 4.56 -5.80 -3.10
CA PRO A 366 5.34 -6.85 -3.74
C PRO A 366 6.84 -6.76 -3.50
N GLY A 367 7.41 -5.55 -3.54
CA GLY A 367 8.82 -5.32 -3.20
C GLY A 367 9.12 -5.63 -1.74
N SER A 368 8.19 -5.28 -0.82
CA SER A 368 8.31 -5.65 0.59
C SER A 368 8.28 -7.16 0.79
N GLY A 369 7.37 -7.85 0.09
CA GLY A 369 7.28 -9.32 0.13
C GLY A 369 8.53 -9.99 -0.42
N MET A 370 9.13 -9.46 -1.49
CA MET A 370 10.38 -9.96 -2.04
C MET A 370 11.54 -9.79 -1.05
N LEU A 371 11.72 -8.59 -0.49
CA LEU A 371 12.83 -8.32 0.42
C LEU A 371 12.76 -9.14 1.71
N ILE A 372 11.56 -9.33 2.27
CA ILE A 372 11.41 -10.15 3.48
C ILE A 372 11.58 -11.64 3.17
N ALA A 373 11.14 -12.11 2.01
CA ALA A 373 11.38 -13.48 1.58
C ALA A 373 12.87 -13.76 1.39
N ASP A 374 13.60 -12.84 0.76
CA ASP A 374 15.06 -12.94 0.62
C ASP A 374 15.76 -13.00 1.98
N LEU A 375 15.35 -12.17 2.94
CA LEU A 375 15.89 -12.22 4.30
C LEU A 375 15.63 -13.56 4.98
N ILE A 376 14.43 -14.13 4.87
CA ILE A 376 14.07 -15.42 5.46
C ILE A 376 14.89 -16.55 4.82
N VAL A 377 15.02 -16.56 3.49
CA VAL A 377 15.71 -17.62 2.74
C VAL A 377 17.23 -17.59 2.95
N ARG A 378 17.82 -16.39 2.93
CA ARG A 378 19.28 -16.23 2.95
C ARG A 378 19.85 -16.01 4.36
N GLY A 379 19.01 -15.63 5.32
CA GLY A 379 19.44 -15.21 6.67
C GLY A 379 20.05 -13.80 6.72
N GLU A 380 20.40 -13.23 5.58
CA GLU A 380 20.96 -11.87 5.45
C GLU A 380 20.04 -11.01 4.59
N GLY A 381 19.68 -9.84 5.11
CA GLY A 381 18.79 -8.89 4.44
C GLY A 381 19.52 -7.97 3.48
N HIS A 382 18.78 -7.48 2.47
CA HIS A 382 19.26 -6.42 1.62
C HIS A 382 19.61 -5.17 2.46
N PRO A 383 20.72 -4.43 2.21
CA PRO A 383 21.12 -3.27 3.01
C PRO A 383 20.05 -2.19 3.17
N ALA A 384 19.14 -2.04 2.22
CA ALA A 384 18.02 -1.09 2.31
C ALA A 384 17.06 -1.40 3.47
N LEU A 385 17.01 -2.65 3.96
CA LEU A 385 16.14 -3.03 5.10
C LEU A 385 16.57 -2.39 6.42
N GLN A 386 17.82 -1.91 6.54
CA GLN A 386 18.25 -1.16 7.73
C GLN A 386 17.35 0.04 8.04
N GLU A 387 16.74 0.64 7.02
CA GLU A 387 15.87 1.80 7.17
C GLU A 387 14.46 1.42 7.66
N SER A 388 14.09 0.14 7.54
CA SER A 388 12.80 -0.41 7.99
C SER A 388 12.94 -1.40 9.14
N ASP A 389 14.13 -1.50 9.74
CA ASP A 389 14.41 -2.46 10.79
C ASP A 389 13.43 -2.32 11.96
N PRO A 390 12.81 -3.42 12.42
CA PRO A 390 11.88 -3.39 13.55
C PRO A 390 12.46 -2.83 14.83
N SER A 391 13.76 -3.00 15.11
CA SER A 391 14.42 -2.55 16.35
C SER A 391 14.32 -1.05 16.59
N ARG A 392 14.12 -0.25 15.54
CA ARG A 392 13.95 1.20 15.67
C ARG A 392 12.66 1.62 16.40
N LEU A 393 11.67 0.73 16.46
CA LEU A 393 10.34 1.00 17.04
C LEU A 393 9.90 -0.03 18.09
N ILE A 394 10.62 -1.14 18.20
CA ILE A 394 10.29 -2.23 19.12
C ILE A 394 11.42 -2.29 20.13
N ASP A 395 11.13 -1.92 21.38
CA ASP A 395 12.10 -1.90 22.45
C ASP A 395 12.64 -3.30 22.78
N GLU A 396 13.95 -3.37 23.11
CA GLU A 396 14.63 -4.60 23.54
C GLU A 396 14.18 -5.11 24.92
N THR A 397 13.34 -4.36 25.63
CA THR A 397 12.92 -4.73 26.99
C THR A 397 11.87 -5.83 26.96
N ARG A 398 12.33 -7.07 27.17
CA ARG A 398 11.47 -8.11 27.76
C ARG A 398 11.14 -7.68 29.20
N ASN A 399 9.89 -7.33 29.47
CA ASN A 399 9.37 -7.34 30.83
C ASN A 399 9.14 -8.78 31.30
#